data_34bc89a2173b35eba2565d9d86fb2da6
#
_entry.id   34bc89a2173b35eba2565d9d86fb2da6
#
_cell.length_a   1.000
_cell.length_b   1.000
_cell.length_c   1.000
_cell.angle_alpha   90.00
_cell.angle_beta   90.00
_cell.angle_gamma   90.00
#
_symmetry.space_group_name_H-M   'P 1'
#
loop_
_entity.id
_entity.type
_entity.pdbx_description
1 polymer ?
#
loop_
_entity_poly.entity_id
_entity_poly.type
_entity_poly.pdbx_seq_one_letter_code
_entity_poly.pdbx_strand_id
1 'polypeptide(L)'
;LSLYSGRRNKRSYSNHGAERMKKLLITLLLISPFSFADWGDVYYCQMTSLVVVSVEGTVTKYKLEKFQFKLDKTRRAMVFGNSGYFEDEVMELANDKHWPAQELWWGGTEWSRSFFEEGRFLFSSVGVEDIASISANCDKF
;
A
#
# COMPACT_ATOMS: atom_id res chain seq x y z
N LEU A 1 -57.91 18.47 59.56
CA LEU A 1 -56.70 17.64 59.39
C LEU A 1 -56.68 17.04 57.94
N SER A 2 -55.93 17.69 57.03
CA SER A 2 -55.81 17.26 55.69
C SER A 2 -54.35 16.95 55.38
N LEU A 3 -54.04 15.71 55.04
CA LEU A 3 -52.72 15.21 54.67
C LEU A 3 -52.52 15.38 53.17
N TYR A 4 -51.61 16.25 52.78
CA TYR A 4 -51.22 16.49 51.40
C TYR A 4 -50.12 15.47 50.98
N SER A 5 -50.47 14.49 50.15
CA SER A 5 -49.52 13.51 49.59
C SER A 5 -48.92 14.05 48.28
N GLY A 6 -47.66 14.51 48.35
CA GLY A 6 -46.90 14.95 47.19
C GLY A 6 -46.34 13.79 46.36
N ARG A 7 -46.88 13.55 45.16
CA ARG A 7 -46.34 12.62 44.16
C ARG A 7 -45.12 13.27 43.50
N ARG A 8 -43.92 12.74 43.77
CA ARG A 8 -42.70 13.05 42.98
C ARG A 8 -42.75 12.30 41.66
N ASN A 9 -42.87 13.07 40.60
CA ASN A 9 -42.80 12.56 39.23
C ASN A 9 -41.32 12.37 38.85
N LYS A 10 -40.81 11.12 38.86
CA LYS A 10 -39.49 10.79 38.36
C LYS A 10 -39.54 10.82 36.83
N ARG A 11 -39.00 11.89 36.23
CA ARG A 11 -38.71 11.91 34.77
C ARG A 11 -37.58 10.93 34.49
N SER A 12 -37.93 9.82 33.86
CA SER A 12 -36.96 8.89 33.23
C SER A 12 -36.36 9.57 32.02
N TYR A 13 -35.11 10.01 32.12
CA TYR A 13 -34.34 10.44 30.97
C TYR A 13 -33.96 9.19 30.18
N SER A 14 -34.55 9.05 29.00
CA SER A 14 -34.29 7.96 28.05
C SER A 14 -32.87 8.12 27.48
N ASN A 15 -31.97 7.19 27.79
CA ASN A 15 -30.58 7.12 27.30
C ASN A 15 -30.44 6.69 25.84
N HIS A 16 -31.51 6.76 25.01
CA HIS A 16 -31.50 6.28 23.63
C HIS A 16 -30.64 7.09 22.66
N GLY A 17 -30.33 8.35 23.00
CA GLY A 17 -29.48 9.20 22.15
C GLY A 17 -28.01 8.82 22.16
N ALA A 18 -27.48 8.43 23.31
CA ALA A 18 -26.06 8.11 23.49
C ALA A 18 -25.65 6.80 22.80
N GLU A 19 -26.53 5.80 22.79
CA GLU A 19 -26.26 4.53 22.09
C GLU A 19 -26.28 4.66 20.57
N ARG A 20 -27.17 5.49 20.03
CA ARG A 20 -27.22 5.77 18.58
C ARG A 20 -25.97 6.51 18.10
N MET A 21 -25.47 7.47 18.87
CA MET A 21 -24.23 8.18 18.56
C MET A 21 -23.00 7.28 18.60
N LYS A 22 -22.91 6.36 19.58
CA LYS A 22 -21.80 5.39 19.65
C LYS A 22 -21.78 4.45 18.43
N LYS A 23 -22.93 3.97 17.98
CA LYS A 23 -23.06 3.11 16.78
C LYS A 23 -22.69 3.87 15.50
N LEU A 24 -23.05 5.14 15.37
CA LEU A 24 -22.68 6.00 14.23
C LEU A 24 -21.18 6.27 14.18
N LEU A 25 -20.53 6.51 15.33
CA LEU A 25 -19.07 6.71 15.41
C LEU A 25 -18.28 5.46 15.02
N ILE A 26 -18.73 4.28 15.45
CA ILE A 26 -18.08 3.01 15.09
C ILE A 26 -18.22 2.71 13.59
N THR A 27 -19.35 3.04 12.98
CA THR A 27 -19.57 2.84 11.54
C THR A 27 -18.69 3.78 10.71
N LEU A 28 -18.43 5.00 11.16
CA LEU A 28 -17.56 5.96 10.48
C LEU A 28 -16.07 5.55 10.51
N LEU A 29 -15.64 4.85 11.54
CA LEU A 29 -14.26 4.34 11.69
C LEU A 29 -13.95 3.14 10.78
N LEU A 30 -14.97 2.46 10.26
CA LEU A 30 -14.80 1.30 9.36
C LEU A 30 -14.70 1.67 7.88
N ILE A 31 -14.93 2.95 7.53
CA ILE A 31 -14.71 3.44 6.17
C ILE A 31 -13.26 3.93 6.10
N SER A 32 -12.31 3.00 6.11
CA SER A 32 -10.95 3.30 5.64
C SER A 32 -11.07 3.67 4.16
N PRO A 33 -10.70 4.87 3.72
CA PRO A 33 -10.61 5.14 2.30
C PRO A 33 -9.59 4.17 1.72
N PHE A 34 -10.02 3.28 0.85
CA PHE A 34 -9.09 2.53 0.00
C PHE A 34 -8.32 3.57 -0.80
N SER A 35 -7.09 3.81 -0.42
CA SER A 35 -6.21 4.74 -1.13
C SER A 35 -5.66 4.00 -2.34
N PHE A 36 -6.32 4.18 -3.47
CA PHE A 36 -5.84 3.67 -4.74
C PHE A 36 -4.55 4.40 -5.14
N ALA A 37 -3.66 3.70 -5.82
CA ALA A 37 -2.46 4.29 -6.37
C ALA A 37 -2.81 5.21 -7.55
N ASP A 38 -2.23 6.42 -7.58
CA ASP A 38 -2.45 7.38 -8.65
C ASP A 38 -1.13 8.05 -9.06
N TRP A 39 -1.18 8.71 -10.23
CA TRP A 39 -0.05 9.49 -10.70
C TRP A 39 0.31 10.62 -9.73
N GLY A 40 1.59 10.72 -9.44
CA GLY A 40 2.14 11.69 -8.48
C GLY A 40 2.34 11.13 -7.09
N ASP A 41 1.77 9.98 -6.78
CA ASP A 41 1.94 9.32 -5.49
C ASP A 41 3.38 8.88 -5.26
N VAL A 42 3.82 9.02 -4.02
CA VAL A 42 5.14 8.57 -3.54
C VAL A 42 4.94 7.42 -2.56
N TYR A 43 5.72 6.38 -2.73
CA TYR A 43 5.69 5.19 -1.90
C TYR A 43 7.03 4.95 -1.22
N TYR A 44 6.96 4.62 0.07
CA TYR A 44 8.10 4.16 0.86
C TYR A 44 7.97 2.65 1.06
N CYS A 45 8.98 1.92 0.63
CA CYS A 45 8.95 0.46 0.58
C CYS A 45 10.00 -0.15 1.50
N GLN A 46 9.61 -1.21 2.19
CA GLN A 46 10.49 -2.07 2.94
C GLN A 46 10.53 -3.44 2.27
N MET A 47 11.70 -3.87 1.83
CA MET A 47 11.87 -5.22 1.31
C MET A 47 11.47 -6.27 2.35
N THR A 48 10.78 -7.28 1.88
CA THR A 48 10.43 -8.48 2.63
C THR A 48 11.24 -9.69 2.18
N SER A 49 11.77 -9.63 0.95
CA SER A 49 12.66 -10.64 0.39
C SER A 49 13.59 -10.03 -0.65
N LEU A 50 14.84 -10.47 -0.66
CA LEU A 50 15.83 -10.25 -1.72
C LEU A 50 16.62 -11.54 -1.89
N VAL A 51 16.36 -12.21 -3.00
CA VAL A 51 16.93 -13.54 -3.31
C VAL A 51 17.56 -13.48 -4.69
N VAL A 52 18.77 -14.02 -4.78
CA VAL A 52 19.49 -14.20 -6.05
C VAL A 52 19.76 -15.67 -6.24
N VAL A 53 19.51 -16.16 -7.44
CA VAL A 53 19.83 -17.52 -7.87
C VAL A 53 20.88 -17.46 -8.95
N SER A 54 22.07 -18.02 -8.69
CA SER A 54 23.15 -18.07 -9.68
C SER A 54 22.90 -19.12 -10.76
N VAL A 55 23.66 -19.06 -11.85
CA VAL A 55 23.62 -20.05 -12.94
C VAL A 55 23.92 -21.47 -12.47
N GLU A 56 24.71 -21.62 -11.39
CA GLU A 56 24.98 -22.92 -10.77
C GLU A 56 23.85 -23.42 -9.85
N GLY A 57 22.76 -22.64 -9.73
CA GLY A 57 21.62 -22.97 -8.87
C GLY A 57 21.80 -22.62 -7.40
N THR A 58 22.85 -21.87 -7.04
CA THR A 58 23.07 -21.41 -5.67
C THR A 58 22.08 -20.29 -5.35
N VAL A 59 21.34 -20.47 -4.23
CA VAL A 59 20.36 -19.50 -3.75
C VAL A 59 20.99 -18.68 -2.62
N THR A 60 21.12 -17.37 -2.82
CA THR A 60 21.65 -16.42 -1.85
C THR A 60 20.57 -15.45 -1.41
N LYS A 61 20.39 -15.30 -0.11
CA LYS A 61 19.53 -14.26 0.49
C LYS A 61 20.38 -13.06 0.91
N TYR A 62 19.98 -11.89 0.50
CA TYR A 62 20.68 -10.67 0.82
C TYR A 62 19.99 -9.87 1.92
N LYS A 63 20.71 -8.87 2.44
CA LYS A 63 20.17 -7.92 3.40
C LYS A 63 19.01 -7.15 2.80
N LEU A 64 17.93 -7.04 3.56
CA LEU A 64 16.75 -6.31 3.15
C LEU A 64 16.97 -4.80 3.28
N GLU A 65 16.62 -4.07 2.24
CA GLU A 65 16.78 -2.62 2.15
C GLU A 65 15.44 -1.91 2.10
N LYS A 66 15.50 -0.60 2.32
CA LYS A 66 14.39 0.32 2.09
C LYS A 66 14.65 1.07 0.79
N PHE A 67 13.57 1.39 0.10
CA PHE A 67 13.62 2.24 -1.08
C PHE A 67 12.35 3.05 -1.19
N GLN A 68 12.35 4.03 -2.08
CA GLN A 68 11.17 4.83 -2.38
C GLN A 68 11.04 4.98 -3.89
N PHE A 69 9.81 5.16 -4.36
CA PHE A 69 9.57 5.54 -5.75
C PHE A 69 8.35 6.46 -5.85
N LYS A 70 8.30 7.18 -6.95
CA LYS A 70 7.17 8.03 -7.36
C LYS A 70 6.58 7.50 -8.66
N LEU A 71 5.26 7.48 -8.76
CA LEU A 71 4.54 7.27 -10.00
C LEU A 71 4.56 8.59 -10.81
N ASP A 72 5.52 8.74 -11.70
CA ASP A 72 5.72 9.97 -12.48
C ASP A 72 4.94 9.93 -13.79
N LYS A 73 3.90 10.76 -13.87
CA LYS A 73 3.03 10.85 -15.05
C LYS A 73 3.77 11.37 -16.29
N THR A 74 4.67 12.32 -16.12
CA THR A 74 5.39 12.95 -17.23
C THR A 74 6.33 11.96 -17.90
N ARG A 75 7.02 11.16 -17.09
CA ARG A 75 7.92 10.10 -17.56
C ARG A 75 7.21 8.80 -17.86
N ARG A 76 5.95 8.65 -17.38
CA ARG A 76 5.19 7.39 -17.41
C ARG A 76 5.98 6.24 -16.80
N ALA A 77 6.56 6.48 -15.63
CA ALA A 77 7.52 5.59 -15.01
C ALA A 77 7.38 5.55 -13.49
N MET A 78 7.89 4.49 -12.89
CA MET A 78 8.31 4.47 -11.51
C MET A 78 9.70 5.10 -11.43
N VAL A 79 9.81 6.24 -10.78
CA VAL A 79 11.07 6.96 -10.58
C VAL A 79 11.53 6.71 -9.17
N PHE A 80 12.63 6.00 -9.02
CA PHE A 80 13.17 5.64 -7.71
C PHE A 80 14.00 6.78 -7.13
N GLY A 81 14.12 6.79 -5.80
CA GLY A 81 14.91 7.79 -5.08
C GLY A 81 16.40 7.53 -5.17
N ASN A 82 17.16 8.43 -4.54
CA ASN A 82 18.64 8.43 -4.57
C ASN A 82 19.26 7.57 -3.46
N SER A 83 18.62 6.50 -3.06
CA SER A 83 19.13 5.59 -2.03
C SER A 83 18.49 4.21 -2.12
N GLY A 84 19.22 3.19 -1.63
CA GLY A 84 18.78 1.80 -1.60
C GLY A 84 19.07 1.05 -2.90
N TYR A 85 18.54 -0.15 -3.02
CA TYR A 85 18.82 -1.08 -4.12
C TYR A 85 18.51 -0.50 -5.51
N PHE A 86 17.49 0.34 -5.61
CA PHE A 86 17.03 0.95 -6.86
C PHE A 86 17.48 2.41 -7.00
N GLU A 87 18.65 2.78 -6.46
CA GLU A 87 19.15 4.15 -6.48
C GLU A 87 19.14 4.74 -7.89
N ASP A 88 18.41 5.87 -8.05
CA ASP A 88 18.25 6.64 -9.29
C ASP A 88 17.69 5.86 -10.51
N GLU A 89 17.13 4.67 -10.31
CA GLU A 89 16.51 3.90 -11.37
C GLU A 89 15.22 4.54 -11.87
N VAL A 90 14.95 4.35 -13.15
CA VAL A 90 13.69 4.74 -13.80
C VAL A 90 13.14 3.54 -14.55
N MET A 91 12.00 3.02 -14.10
CA MET A 91 11.33 1.89 -14.73
C MET A 91 10.12 2.38 -15.52
N GLU A 92 10.22 2.40 -16.83
CA GLU A 92 9.11 2.79 -17.71
C GLU A 92 7.93 1.86 -17.51
N LEU A 93 6.74 2.43 -17.36
CA LEU A 93 5.50 1.69 -17.19
C LEU A 93 4.92 1.30 -18.55
N ALA A 94 4.59 0.05 -18.70
CA ALA A 94 3.98 -0.45 -19.91
C ALA A 94 2.54 0.05 -20.05
N ASN A 95 2.19 0.42 -21.26
CA ASN A 95 0.85 0.84 -21.67
C ASN A 95 0.04 -0.37 -22.11
N ASP A 96 -0.19 -1.33 -21.26
CA ASP A 96 -0.95 -2.49 -21.70
C ASP A 96 -2.44 -2.30 -21.48
N LYS A 97 -3.16 -2.08 -22.58
CA LYS A 97 -4.62 -2.05 -22.63
C LYS A 97 -5.26 -3.43 -22.38
N HIS A 98 -4.45 -4.48 -22.21
CA HIS A 98 -4.91 -5.85 -22.07
C HIS A 98 -5.20 -6.30 -20.64
N TRP A 99 -4.87 -5.46 -19.64
CA TRP A 99 -5.26 -5.69 -18.24
C TRP A 99 -6.30 -4.66 -17.85
N PRO A 100 -7.58 -4.95 -18.09
CA PRO A 100 -8.64 -4.00 -17.82
C PRO A 100 -8.80 -3.77 -16.33
N ALA A 101 -8.77 -2.51 -15.95
CA ALA A 101 -9.40 -1.95 -14.76
C ALA A 101 -8.84 -2.36 -13.39
N GLN A 102 -7.64 -2.86 -13.27
CA GLN A 102 -7.03 -3.04 -11.97
C GLN A 102 -5.78 -2.20 -11.89
N GLU A 103 -5.60 -1.57 -10.80
CA GLU A 103 -4.58 -0.66 -10.35
C GLU A 103 -3.18 -1.28 -10.33
N LEU A 104 -2.93 -2.18 -11.25
CA LEU A 104 -1.65 -2.83 -11.44
C LEU A 104 -0.73 -1.91 -12.25
N TRP A 105 0.28 -1.41 -11.59
CA TRP A 105 1.37 -0.66 -12.18
C TRP A 105 2.50 -1.64 -12.50
N TRP A 106 2.85 -1.78 -13.76
CA TRP A 106 3.94 -2.65 -14.14
C TRP A 106 4.83 -2.03 -15.21
N GLY A 107 6.09 -2.37 -15.18
CA GLY A 107 7.08 -1.86 -16.11
C GLY A 107 8.40 -2.60 -16.00
N GLY A 108 9.40 -2.07 -16.63
CA GLY A 108 10.74 -2.64 -16.57
C GLY A 108 11.56 -2.38 -17.82
N THR A 109 12.61 -3.16 -17.97
CA THR A 109 13.52 -3.14 -19.10
C THR A 109 13.43 -4.47 -19.87
N GLU A 110 14.29 -4.66 -20.84
CA GLU A 110 14.43 -5.93 -21.56
C GLU A 110 14.73 -7.11 -20.60
N TRP A 111 15.47 -6.84 -19.52
CA TRP A 111 15.99 -7.84 -18.59
C TRP A 111 15.32 -7.82 -17.20
N SER A 112 14.37 -6.92 -16.98
CA SER A 112 13.71 -6.77 -15.68
C SER A 112 12.23 -6.49 -15.79
N ARG A 113 11.48 -6.86 -14.76
CA ARG A 113 10.05 -6.55 -14.60
C ARG A 113 9.76 -6.14 -13.17
N SER A 114 8.97 -5.10 -13.05
CA SER A 114 8.41 -4.64 -11.76
C SER A 114 6.89 -4.64 -11.82
N PHE A 115 6.27 -4.94 -10.69
CA PHE A 115 4.83 -4.90 -10.48
C PHE A 115 4.55 -4.18 -9.18
N PHE A 116 3.55 -3.32 -9.19
CA PHE A 116 3.07 -2.65 -7.98
C PHE A 116 1.56 -2.63 -7.96
N GLU A 117 0.98 -3.16 -6.90
CA GLU A 117 -0.46 -3.24 -6.68
C GLU A 117 -0.76 -3.24 -5.17
N GLU A 118 -1.71 -2.42 -4.73
CA GLU A 118 -2.20 -2.40 -3.35
C GLU A 118 -1.09 -2.37 -2.28
N GLY A 119 -0.06 -1.55 -2.48
CA GLY A 119 1.06 -1.43 -1.54
C GLY A 119 2.04 -2.62 -1.56
N ARG A 120 1.92 -3.53 -2.53
CA ARG A 120 2.87 -4.63 -2.73
C ARG A 120 3.71 -4.37 -3.96
N PHE A 121 5.01 -4.47 -3.80
CA PHE A 121 5.97 -4.32 -4.89
C PHE A 121 6.68 -5.65 -5.12
N LEU A 122 6.76 -6.04 -6.39
CA LEU A 122 7.51 -7.19 -6.86
C LEU A 122 8.47 -6.76 -7.97
N PHE A 123 9.67 -7.32 -7.97
CA PHE A 123 10.66 -7.11 -9.01
C PHE A 123 11.38 -8.40 -9.31
N SER A 124 11.71 -8.60 -10.58
CA SER A 124 12.61 -9.64 -11.03
C SER A 124 13.52 -9.13 -12.11
N SER A 125 14.78 -9.57 -12.10
CA SER A 125 15.73 -9.33 -13.18
C SER A 125 16.41 -10.63 -13.57
N VAL A 126 16.77 -10.73 -14.84
CA VAL A 126 17.49 -11.87 -15.39
C VAL A 126 18.81 -11.35 -15.97
N GLY A 127 19.90 -11.67 -15.32
CA GLY A 127 21.26 -11.43 -15.79
C GLY A 127 21.81 -12.65 -16.56
N VAL A 128 23.02 -12.53 -17.03
CA VAL A 128 23.74 -13.64 -17.70
C VAL A 128 24.14 -14.73 -16.71
N GLU A 129 24.45 -14.33 -15.48
CA GLU A 129 24.98 -15.21 -14.43
C GLU A 129 23.99 -15.49 -13.29
N ASP A 130 22.92 -14.67 -13.18
CA ASP A 130 21.99 -14.79 -12.06
C ASP A 130 20.57 -14.30 -12.40
N ILE A 131 19.65 -14.64 -11.52
CA ILE A 131 18.28 -14.12 -11.48
C ILE A 131 18.06 -13.51 -10.09
N ALA A 132 17.66 -12.25 -10.03
CA ALA A 132 17.26 -11.61 -8.80
C ALA A 132 15.74 -11.54 -8.68
N SER A 133 15.24 -11.70 -7.45
CA SER A 133 13.82 -11.53 -7.11
C SER A 133 13.68 -10.75 -5.81
N ILE A 134 12.85 -9.71 -5.85
CA ILE A 134 12.58 -8.82 -4.71
C ILE A 134 11.08 -8.76 -4.47
N SER A 135 10.70 -8.80 -3.20
CA SER A 135 9.36 -8.41 -2.75
C SER A 135 9.46 -7.34 -1.67
N ALA A 136 8.49 -6.43 -1.64
CA ALA A 136 8.43 -5.37 -0.65
C ALA A 136 7.00 -4.98 -0.33
N ASN A 137 6.78 -4.48 0.89
CA ASN A 137 5.57 -3.79 1.29
C ASN A 137 5.84 -2.28 1.23
N CYS A 138 4.88 -1.54 0.70
CA CYS A 138 4.99 -0.11 0.46
C CYS A 138 3.83 0.64 1.09
N ASP A 139 4.14 1.74 1.75
CA ASP A 139 3.18 2.67 2.29
C ASP A 139 3.17 3.95 1.46
N LYS A 140 1.98 4.46 1.19
CA LYS A 140 1.79 5.75 0.50
C LYS A 140 2.13 6.88 1.44
N PHE A 141 2.89 7.86 0.96
CA PHE A 141 3.22 9.09 1.68
C PHE A 141 2.17 10.17 1.45
#